data_7810107b044c46346d1ecacb5bc2d072
#
_entry.id   7810107b044c46346d1ecacb5bc2d072
#
_cell.length_a   1.000
_cell.length_b   1.000
_cell.length_c   1.000
_cell.angle_alpha   90.00
_cell.angle_beta   90.00
_cell.angle_gamma   90.00
#
_symmetry.space_group_name_H-M   'P 1'
#
loop_
_entity.id
_entity.type
_entity.pdbx_description
1 polymer ?
#
loop_
_entity_poly.entity_id
_entity_poly.type
_entity_poly.pdbx_seq_one_letter_code
_entity_poly.pdbx_strand_id
1 'polypeptide(L)'
;MGGDKSIKLNNKSDKPDNIVLKEHEILSKCEGIQHELPNFMRGFFAYLRGNVLPMTRLAYLSDIKFFCRYLIDETELTDAENISDIKLNDFNNIKAVDINIFLDYCRRYT
;
A
#
# COMPACT_ATOMS: atom_id res chain seq x y z
N MET A 1 -12.79 -30.69 -22.16
CA MET A 1 -13.30 -30.40 -22.13
C MET A 1 -13.72 -30.12 -21.71
N GLY A 2 -13.16 -30.34 -21.76
CA GLY A 2 -13.63 -30.10 -21.50
C GLY A 2 -13.57 -29.71 -21.02
N GLY A 3 -13.26 -29.75 -21.01
CA GLY A 3 -13.51 -29.53 -20.67
C GLY A 3 -13.23 -29.23 -20.22
N ASP A 4 -13.01 -29.24 -20.30
CA ASP A 4 -13.06 -29.07 -20.00
C ASP A 4 -12.80 -28.69 -19.67
N LYS A 5 -12.62 -28.86 -19.67
CA LYS A 5 -12.67 -28.59 -19.40
C LYS A 5 -12.45 -27.87 -19.17
N SER A 6 -12.11 -27.94 -19.43
CA SER A 6 -12.07 -27.29 -19.30
C SER A 6 -11.73 -26.82 -18.87
N ILE A 7 -11.47 -26.93 -18.85
CA ILE A 7 -11.19 -26.35 -18.51
C ILE A 7 -10.40 -26.34 -17.98
N LYS A 8 -9.95 -26.50 -18.04
CA LYS A 8 -9.38 -26.32 -17.65
C LYS A 8 -8.58 -25.95 -17.50
N LEU A 9 -8.06 -25.82 -17.55
CA LEU A 9 -7.46 -25.24 -17.45
C LEU A 9 -6.58 -25.10 -17.15
N ASN A 10 -5.96 -25.00 -17.26
CA ASN A 10 -5.34 -24.55 -17.04
C ASN A 10 -4.72 -24.22 -16.48
N ASN A 11 -3.95 -24.24 -16.26
CA ASN A 11 -3.57 -23.73 -15.70
C ASN A 11 -3.73 -23.15 -15.34
N LYS A 12 -2.95 -23.65 -15.93
CA LYS A 12 -3.33 -22.38 -15.76
C LYS A 12 -4.34 -22.05 -14.66
N SER A 13 -4.61 -20.83 -14.49
CA SER A 13 -5.50 -20.40 -13.43
C SER A 13 -6.92 -20.89 -13.63
N ASP A 14 -7.55 -21.33 -12.55
CA ASP A 14 -8.96 -21.71 -12.55
C ASP A 14 -9.86 -20.51 -12.29
N LYS A 15 -9.31 -19.31 -12.11
CA LYS A 15 -10.09 -18.13 -11.76
C LYS A 15 -10.87 -17.60 -12.95
N PRO A 16 -12.09 -17.09 -12.72
CA PRO A 16 -12.82 -16.39 -13.78
C PRO A 16 -12.04 -15.18 -14.29
N ASP A 17 -12.25 -14.83 -15.54
CA ASP A 17 -11.54 -13.74 -16.20
C ASP A 17 -11.67 -12.42 -15.44
N ASN A 18 -12.87 -12.13 -14.91
CA ASN A 18 -13.08 -10.86 -14.19
C ASN A 18 -12.28 -10.77 -12.91
N ILE A 19 -11.99 -11.90 -12.27
CA ILE A 19 -11.15 -11.91 -11.07
C ILE A 19 -9.69 -11.64 -11.44
N VAL A 20 -9.23 -12.23 -12.55
CA VAL A 20 -7.88 -12.01 -13.04
C VAL A 20 -7.67 -10.55 -13.38
N LEU A 21 -8.64 -9.93 -14.07
CA LEU A 21 -8.55 -8.50 -14.42
C LEU A 21 -8.52 -7.63 -13.18
N LYS A 22 -9.32 -7.99 -12.17
CA LYS A 22 -9.30 -7.23 -10.90
C LYS A 22 -7.96 -7.32 -10.20
N GLU A 23 -7.32 -8.49 -10.24
CA GLU A 23 -6.00 -8.63 -9.65
C GLU A 23 -4.99 -7.74 -10.35
N HIS A 24 -5.07 -7.63 -11.68
CA HIS A 24 -4.21 -6.72 -12.43
C HIS A 24 -4.42 -5.27 -12.02
N GLU A 25 -5.68 -4.88 -11.84
CA GLU A 25 -6.00 -3.54 -11.37
C GLU A 25 -5.42 -3.27 -9.99
N ILE A 26 -5.55 -4.24 -9.09
CA ILE A 26 -5.05 -4.11 -7.73
C ILE A 26 -3.54 -3.98 -7.74
N LEU A 27 -2.85 -4.82 -8.51
CA LEU A 27 -1.39 -4.76 -8.61
C LEU A 27 -0.94 -3.43 -9.22
N SER A 28 -1.66 -2.93 -10.21
CA SER A 28 -1.36 -1.64 -10.81
C SER A 28 -1.49 -0.51 -9.80
N LYS A 29 -2.53 -0.56 -8.97
CA LYS A 29 -2.71 0.44 -7.91
C LYS A 29 -1.59 0.37 -6.89
N CYS A 30 -1.16 -0.85 -6.52
CA CYS A 30 -0.04 -1.02 -5.61
C CYS A 30 1.22 -0.36 -6.15
N GLU A 31 1.54 -0.61 -7.43
CA GLU A 31 2.72 -0.04 -8.05
C GLU A 31 2.62 1.48 -8.10
N GLY A 32 1.43 2.00 -8.40
CA GLY A 32 1.22 3.44 -8.43
C GLY A 32 1.48 4.10 -7.10
N ILE A 33 0.97 3.50 -6.02
CA ILE A 33 1.19 4.04 -4.68
C ILE A 33 2.67 3.97 -4.31
N GLN A 34 3.34 2.85 -4.61
CA GLN A 34 4.76 2.70 -4.30
C GLN A 34 5.61 3.77 -4.98
N HIS A 35 5.24 4.18 -6.19
CA HIS A 35 5.95 5.26 -6.87
C HIS A 35 5.83 6.60 -6.17
N GLU A 36 4.76 6.80 -5.40
CA GLU A 36 4.55 8.04 -4.67
C GLU A 36 5.22 8.05 -3.31
N LEU A 37 5.61 6.87 -2.80
CA LEU A 37 6.15 6.75 -1.45
C LEU A 37 7.67 6.91 -1.43
N PRO A 38 8.26 7.24 -0.26
CA PRO A 38 9.70 7.45 -0.16
C PRO A 38 10.50 6.21 -0.53
N ASN A 39 11.65 6.44 -1.16
CA ASN A 39 12.53 5.35 -1.61
C ASN A 39 13.06 4.49 -0.48
N PHE A 40 13.20 5.02 0.73
CA PHE A 40 13.73 4.22 1.84
C PHE A 40 12.79 3.07 2.23
N MET A 41 11.56 3.07 1.72
CA MET A 41 10.58 2.00 1.99
C MET A 41 10.70 0.81 1.05
N ARG A 42 11.68 0.80 0.16
CA ARG A 42 11.79 -0.25 -0.88
C ARG A 42 11.88 -1.66 -0.30
N GLY A 43 12.60 -1.82 0.80
CA GLY A 43 12.68 -3.13 1.45
C GLY A 43 11.32 -3.62 1.93
N PHE A 44 10.54 -2.72 2.47
CA PHE A 44 9.19 -3.03 2.92
C PHE A 44 8.30 -3.42 1.74
N PHE A 45 8.42 -2.69 0.62
CA PHE A 45 7.63 -3.03 -0.57
C PHE A 45 7.98 -4.43 -1.08
N ALA A 46 9.26 -4.78 -1.08
CA ALA A 46 9.68 -6.12 -1.49
C ALA A 46 9.11 -7.18 -0.56
N TYR A 47 9.11 -6.89 0.75
CA TYR A 47 8.52 -7.80 1.72
C TYR A 47 7.04 -8.02 1.43
N LEU A 48 6.30 -6.96 1.19
CA LEU A 48 4.86 -7.07 0.91
C LEU A 48 4.60 -7.92 -0.33
N ARG A 49 5.39 -7.71 -1.40
CA ARG A 49 5.21 -8.47 -2.63
C ARG A 49 5.34 -9.97 -2.40
N GLY A 50 6.23 -10.37 -1.52
CA GLY A 50 6.50 -11.78 -1.30
C GLY A 50 5.70 -12.43 -0.18
N ASN A 51 4.99 -11.65 0.63
CA ASN A 51 4.44 -12.19 1.88
C ASN A 51 2.96 -11.92 2.11
N VAL A 52 2.31 -11.08 1.32
CA VAL A 52 0.90 -10.80 1.52
C VAL A 52 0.15 -10.85 0.19
N LEU A 53 -1.15 -11.05 0.27
CA LEU A 53 -2.01 -11.09 -0.91
C LEU A 53 -2.16 -9.68 -1.49
N PRO A 54 -2.45 -9.55 -2.79
CA PRO A 54 -2.56 -8.23 -3.42
C PRO A 54 -3.51 -7.26 -2.73
N MET A 55 -4.69 -7.71 -2.30
CA MET A 55 -5.63 -6.82 -1.61
C MET A 55 -5.07 -6.32 -0.29
N THR A 56 -4.40 -7.20 0.47
CA THR A 56 -3.77 -6.82 1.73
C THR A 56 -2.62 -5.85 1.48
N ARG A 57 -1.85 -6.11 0.44
CA ARG A 57 -0.76 -5.22 0.04
C ARG A 57 -1.29 -3.83 -0.29
N LEU A 58 -2.38 -3.76 -1.06
CA LEU A 58 -3.00 -2.49 -1.41
C LEU A 58 -3.48 -1.75 -0.17
N ALA A 59 -4.08 -2.47 0.77
CA ALA A 59 -4.57 -1.86 2.01
C ALA A 59 -3.41 -1.25 2.80
N TYR A 60 -2.32 -1.99 2.97
CA TYR A 60 -1.15 -1.47 3.69
C TYR A 60 -0.56 -0.25 3.00
N LEU A 61 -0.41 -0.31 1.68
CA LEU A 61 0.18 0.82 0.94
C LEU A 61 -0.72 2.05 1.01
N SER A 62 -2.03 1.85 0.94
CA SER A 62 -2.99 2.95 1.04
C SER A 62 -2.92 3.61 2.43
N ASP A 63 -2.82 2.80 3.48
CA ASP A 63 -2.72 3.30 4.84
C ASP A 63 -1.42 4.08 5.04
N ILE A 64 -0.33 3.59 4.50
CA ILE A 64 0.96 4.27 4.60
C ILE A 64 0.92 5.60 3.86
N LYS A 65 0.32 5.62 2.67
CA LYS A 65 0.17 6.86 1.91
C LYS A 65 -0.66 7.88 2.70
N PHE A 66 -1.76 7.42 3.30
CA PHE A 66 -2.60 8.27 4.12
C PHE A 66 -1.81 8.86 5.30
N PHE A 67 -1.01 8.02 5.97
CA PHE A 67 -0.19 8.47 7.09
C PHE A 67 0.86 9.49 6.63
N CYS A 68 1.50 9.25 5.50
CA CYS A 68 2.48 10.19 4.95
C CYS A 68 1.85 11.54 4.63
N ARG A 69 0.64 11.51 4.05
CA ARG A 69 -0.07 12.75 3.75
C ARG A 69 -0.43 13.48 5.05
N TYR A 70 -0.83 12.72 6.06
CA TYR A 70 -1.10 13.29 7.37
C TYR A 70 0.15 13.98 7.95
N LEU A 71 1.31 13.35 7.85
CA LEU A 71 2.55 13.94 8.36
C LEU A 71 2.82 15.29 7.73
N ILE A 72 2.60 15.41 6.42
CA ILE A 72 2.86 16.66 5.69
C ILE A 72 1.81 17.71 6.05
N ASP A 73 0.55 17.35 6.03
CA ASP A 73 -0.54 18.31 6.10
C ASP A 73 -0.90 18.71 7.54
N GLU A 74 -0.69 17.83 8.52
CA GLU A 74 -1.21 18.02 9.85
C GLU A 74 -0.16 18.06 10.95
N THR A 75 1.12 17.91 10.61
CA THR A 75 2.17 17.90 11.62
C THR A 75 3.37 18.72 11.15
N GLU A 76 4.33 18.92 12.08
CA GLU A 76 5.61 19.53 11.74
C GLU A 76 6.74 18.49 11.86
N LEU A 77 6.39 17.21 11.78
CA LEU A 77 7.38 16.13 11.90
C LEU A 77 8.24 15.97 10.65
N THR A 78 7.83 16.55 9.54
CA THR A 78 8.60 16.54 8.31
C THR A 78 8.54 17.91 7.66
N ASP A 79 9.61 18.27 6.94
CA ASP A 79 9.66 19.48 6.11
C ASP A 79 9.28 19.19 4.68
N ALA A 80 9.01 17.93 4.33
CA ALA A 80 8.69 17.53 2.97
C ALA A 80 7.37 18.15 2.52
N GLU A 81 7.31 18.53 1.23
CA GLU A 81 6.07 18.99 0.62
C GLU A 81 5.42 17.87 -0.21
N ASN A 82 6.23 16.93 -0.67
CA ASN A 82 5.76 15.75 -1.38
C ASN A 82 6.02 14.52 -0.55
N ILE A 83 5.12 13.53 -0.68
CA ILE A 83 5.25 12.28 0.07
C ILE A 83 6.59 11.62 -0.20
N SER A 84 7.05 11.61 -1.46
CA SER A 84 8.30 10.96 -1.84
C SER A 84 9.53 11.59 -1.19
N ASP A 85 9.42 12.80 -0.69
CA ASP A 85 10.55 13.53 -0.11
C ASP A 85 10.65 13.34 1.41
N ILE A 86 9.71 12.66 2.03
CA ILE A 86 9.79 12.36 3.46
C ILE A 86 11.01 11.48 3.69
N LYS A 87 11.77 11.79 4.74
CA LYS A 87 13.03 11.12 5.03
C LYS A 87 12.87 10.07 6.13
N LEU A 88 13.75 9.08 6.09
CA LEU A 88 13.78 8.08 7.17
C LEU A 88 13.93 8.74 8.53
N ASN A 89 14.76 9.78 8.60
CA ASN A 89 14.97 10.49 9.86
C ASN A 89 13.68 11.12 10.38
N ASP A 90 12.79 11.56 9.49
CA ASP A 90 11.50 12.10 9.92
C ASP A 90 10.69 11.02 10.65
N PHE A 91 10.74 9.80 10.14
CA PHE A 91 10.07 8.66 10.78
C PHE A 91 10.72 8.31 12.12
N ASN A 92 12.05 8.43 12.21
CA ASN A 92 12.76 8.13 13.44
C ASN A 92 12.39 9.09 14.58
N ASN A 93 11.87 10.26 14.26
CA ASN A 93 11.47 11.25 15.24
C ASN A 93 10.02 11.08 15.70
N ILE A 94 9.27 10.15 15.12
CA ILE A 94 7.90 9.89 15.53
C ILE A 94 7.89 9.19 16.88
N LYS A 95 7.09 9.71 17.79
CA LYS A 95 6.97 9.18 19.15
C LYS A 95 5.61 8.55 19.37
N ALA A 96 5.46 7.82 20.47
CA ALA A 96 4.19 7.17 20.79
C ALA A 96 3.03 8.16 20.84
N VAL A 97 3.28 9.37 21.39
CA VAL A 97 2.23 10.38 21.46
C VAL A 97 1.79 10.81 20.07
N ASP A 98 2.71 10.88 19.12
CA ASP A 98 2.38 11.25 17.73
C ASP A 98 1.47 10.20 17.10
N ILE A 99 1.73 8.93 17.36
CA ILE A 99 0.90 7.84 16.85
C ILE A 99 -0.51 7.92 17.45
N ASN A 100 -0.61 8.21 18.76
CA ASN A 100 -1.91 8.32 19.40
C ASN A 100 -2.72 9.49 18.83
N ILE A 101 -2.06 10.59 18.53
CA ILE A 101 -2.72 11.74 17.92
C ILE A 101 -3.21 11.37 16.51
N PHE A 102 -2.39 10.62 15.74
CA PHE A 102 -2.81 10.17 14.42
C PHE A 102 -4.03 9.25 14.50
N LEU A 103 -4.02 8.30 15.45
CA LEU A 103 -5.15 7.40 15.60
C LEU A 103 -6.43 8.15 15.95
N ASP A 104 -6.32 9.19 16.77
CA ASP A 104 -7.46 10.03 17.09
C ASP A 104 -7.95 10.79 15.85
N TYR A 105 -7.02 11.29 15.05
CA TYR A 105 -7.33 11.94 13.78
C TYR A 105 -8.10 10.98 12.87
N CYS A 106 -7.64 9.74 12.75
CA CYS A 106 -8.33 8.74 11.93
C CYS A 106 -9.77 8.53 12.38
N ARG A 107 -9.99 8.48 13.69
CA ARG A 107 -11.34 8.27 14.22
C ARG A 107 -12.28 9.42 13.87
N ARG A 108 -11.74 10.63 13.75
CA ARG A 108 -12.58 11.81 13.46
C ARG A 108 -12.87 11.99 11.98
N TYR A 109 -11.98 11.45 11.11
CA TYR A 109 -12.08 11.73 9.67
C TYR A 109 -12.30 10.47 8.83
N THR A 110 -12.56 9.35 9.45
CA THR A 110 -12.95 8.12 8.77
C THR A 110 -14.16 7.51 9.46
#